data_fdea4449ae9450ee3225e8a6d4b74e3b
#
_entry.id   fdea4449ae9450ee3225e8a6d4b74e3b
#
_cell.length_a   1.000
_cell.length_b   1.000
_cell.length_c   1.000
_cell.angle_alpha   90.00
_cell.angle_beta   90.00
_cell.angle_gamma   90.00
#
_symmetry.space_group_name_H-M   'P 1'
#
loop_
_entity.id
_entity.type
_entity.pdbx_description
1 polymer ?
#
loop_
_entity_poly.entity_id
_entity_poly.type
_entity_poly.pdbx_seq_one_letter_code
_entity_poly.pdbx_strand_id
1 'polypeptide(L)'
;LVHYPLQGWKTFNLVVTYHNDAAEPAAGKPVSEEEVFAGFQHVHPTAQSIIRHGRDWRLWVLCDREPVQNWVQGRVVLLGDAAHPMLQYMAQGACMAMEDAV
;
A
#
# COMPACT_ATOMS: atom_id res chain seq x y z
N LEU A 1 4.50 -1.38 -10.33
CA LEU A 1 4.05 0.01 -10.43
C LEU A 1 2.59 0.04 -10.82
N VAL A 2 1.78 0.77 -10.06
CA VAL A 2 0.36 1.03 -10.33
C VAL A 2 0.16 2.54 -10.38
N HIS A 3 -0.61 3.00 -11.36
CA HIS A 3 -1.00 4.41 -11.44
C HIS A 3 -2.42 4.54 -11.97
N TYR A 4 -3.15 5.53 -11.50
CA TYR A 4 -4.50 5.82 -11.96
C TYR A 4 -4.87 7.29 -11.77
N PRO A 5 -5.76 7.84 -12.64
CA PRO A 5 -6.16 9.22 -12.57
C PRO A 5 -7.12 9.47 -11.39
N LEU A 6 -7.04 10.67 -10.83
CA LEU A 6 -7.91 11.19 -9.80
C LEU A 6 -8.49 12.53 -10.24
N GLN A 7 -9.59 12.95 -9.61
CA GLN A 7 -10.20 14.28 -9.79
C GLN A 7 -10.44 14.66 -11.25
N GLY A 8 -10.93 13.73 -12.07
CA GLY A 8 -11.17 14.00 -13.47
C GLY A 8 -9.90 14.28 -14.28
N TRP A 9 -8.86 13.48 -14.07
CA TRP A 9 -7.56 13.54 -14.75
C TRP A 9 -6.66 14.72 -14.35
N LYS A 10 -6.98 15.42 -13.26
CA LYS A 10 -6.16 16.55 -12.79
C LYS A 10 -4.92 16.10 -12.03
N THR A 11 -5.01 14.97 -11.37
CA THR A 11 -3.91 14.35 -10.61
C THR A 11 -3.85 12.86 -10.88
N PHE A 12 -2.70 12.26 -10.60
CA PHE A 12 -2.51 10.81 -10.65
C PHE A 12 -2.03 10.32 -9.29
N ASN A 13 -2.60 9.21 -8.85
CA ASN A 13 -1.99 8.44 -7.79
C ASN A 13 -0.94 7.51 -8.42
N LEU A 14 0.20 7.41 -7.77
CA LEU A 14 1.30 6.57 -8.20
C LEU A 14 1.80 5.74 -7.02
N VAL A 15 1.71 4.43 -7.17
CA VAL A 15 2.20 3.46 -6.17
C VAL A 15 3.30 2.63 -6.79
N VAL A 16 4.45 2.61 -6.15
CA VAL A 16 5.58 1.75 -6.52
C VAL A 16 5.89 0.83 -5.34
N THR A 17 6.06 -0.44 -5.62
CA THR A 17 6.40 -1.44 -4.61
C THR A 17 7.69 -2.15 -5.00
N TYR A 18 8.51 -2.44 -4.02
CA TYR A 18 9.67 -3.29 -4.17
C TYR A 18 9.83 -4.15 -2.91
N HIS A 19 10.45 -5.27 -3.08
CA HIS A 19 10.75 -6.16 -1.97
C HIS A 19 12.04 -5.71 -1.29
N ASN A 20 11.98 -5.48 0.01
CA ASN A 20 13.15 -5.29 0.86
C ASN A 20 12.86 -5.83 2.27
N ASP A 21 13.91 -6.12 3.01
CA ASP A 21 13.81 -6.51 4.41
C ASP A 21 13.73 -5.24 5.27
N ALA A 22 12.54 -4.66 5.36
CA ALA A 22 12.32 -3.48 6.19
C ALA A 22 12.48 -3.84 7.68
N ALA A 23 13.45 -3.22 8.33
CA ALA A 23 13.76 -3.50 9.75
C ALA A 23 12.68 -2.96 10.70
N GLU A 24 11.94 -1.95 10.30
CA GLU A 24 10.94 -1.28 11.14
C GLU A 24 9.65 -0.96 10.35
N PRO A 25 8.48 -1.02 10.99
CA PRO A 25 7.24 -0.59 10.36
C PRO A 25 7.28 0.91 10.04
N ALA A 26 6.71 1.29 8.91
CA ALA A 26 6.54 2.68 8.52
C ALA A 26 5.16 2.89 7.90
N ALA A 27 4.53 4.00 8.24
CA ALA A 27 3.22 4.39 7.75
C ALA A 27 3.21 5.88 7.40
N GLY A 28 3.32 6.18 6.10
CA GLY A 28 3.30 7.56 5.60
C GLY A 28 4.58 8.36 5.90
N LYS A 29 5.72 7.70 6.13
CA LYS A 29 7.01 8.37 6.36
C LYS A 29 7.43 9.13 5.08
N PRO A 30 7.76 10.42 5.15
CA PRO A 30 8.29 11.14 4.00
C PRO A 30 9.59 10.51 3.48
N VAL A 31 9.72 10.44 2.16
CA VAL A 31 10.91 9.90 1.47
C VAL A 31 11.34 10.88 0.39
N SER A 32 12.64 11.06 0.21
CA SER A 32 13.15 11.93 -0.84
C SER A 32 12.97 11.31 -2.24
N GLU A 33 12.91 12.18 -3.26
CA GLU A 33 12.84 11.72 -4.65
C GLU A 33 14.08 10.91 -5.03
N GLU A 34 15.26 11.30 -4.54
CA GLU A 34 16.52 10.62 -4.78
C GLU A 34 16.53 9.19 -4.24
N GLU A 35 15.99 9.01 -3.03
CA GLU A 35 15.87 7.69 -2.41
C GLU A 35 14.94 6.78 -3.22
N VAL A 36 13.79 7.32 -3.65
CA VAL A 36 12.87 6.58 -4.52
C VAL A 36 13.54 6.21 -5.84
N PHE A 37 14.19 7.17 -6.50
CA PHE A 37 14.84 6.91 -7.80
C PHE A 37 15.98 5.90 -7.67
N ALA A 38 16.74 5.92 -6.59
CA ALA A 38 17.80 4.95 -6.34
C ALA A 38 17.24 3.51 -6.25
N GLY A 39 16.08 3.34 -5.61
CA GLY A 39 15.43 2.04 -5.47
C GLY A 39 14.91 1.44 -6.79
N PHE A 40 14.61 2.28 -7.79
CA PHE A 40 13.96 1.87 -9.04
C PHE A 40 14.81 2.07 -10.31
N GLN A 41 16.14 2.15 -10.20
CA GLN A 41 17.02 2.29 -11.37
C GLN A 41 17.02 1.09 -12.30
N HIS A 42 16.66 -0.09 -11.81
CA HIS A 42 16.67 -1.35 -12.56
C HIS A 42 15.37 -1.61 -13.36
N VAL A 43 14.33 -0.77 -13.20
CA VAL A 43 13.07 -0.97 -13.90
C VAL A 43 13.10 -0.41 -15.33
N HIS A 44 12.12 -0.82 -16.16
CA HIS A 44 12.03 -0.37 -17.55
C HIS A 44 12.04 1.17 -17.66
N PRO A 45 12.69 1.77 -18.68
CA PRO A 45 12.79 3.23 -18.82
C PRO A 45 11.46 3.98 -18.79
N THR A 46 10.39 3.42 -19.34
CA THR A 46 9.04 3.99 -19.27
C THR A 46 8.56 4.11 -17.82
N ALA A 47 8.79 3.07 -16.99
CA ALA A 47 8.43 3.11 -15.58
C ALA A 47 9.25 4.14 -14.82
N GLN A 48 10.56 4.25 -15.09
CA GLN A 48 11.40 5.30 -14.54
C GLN A 48 10.90 6.69 -14.90
N SER A 49 10.48 6.90 -16.16
CA SER A 49 9.92 8.17 -16.61
C SER A 49 8.65 8.54 -15.83
N ILE A 50 7.76 7.58 -15.59
CA ILE A 50 6.54 7.78 -14.79
C ILE A 50 6.91 8.14 -13.33
N ILE A 51 7.83 7.40 -12.72
CA ILE A 51 8.27 7.64 -11.34
C ILE A 51 8.84 9.06 -11.18
N ARG A 52 9.57 9.58 -12.16
CA ARG A 52 10.12 10.94 -12.15
C ARG A 52 9.07 12.07 -12.10
N HIS A 53 7.83 11.78 -12.43
CA HIS A 53 6.72 12.73 -12.28
C HIS A 53 6.10 12.71 -10.88
N GLY A 54 6.41 11.71 -10.06
CA GLY A 54 5.92 11.62 -8.67
C GLY A 54 6.49 12.72 -7.77
N ARG A 55 5.68 13.19 -6.84
CA ARG A 55 6.01 14.19 -5.83
C ARG A 55 5.45 13.76 -4.48
N ASP A 56 5.95 14.34 -3.40
CA ASP A 56 5.46 14.10 -2.04
C ASP A 56 5.43 12.62 -1.65
N TRP A 57 6.51 11.91 -1.97
CA TRP A 57 6.62 10.49 -1.75
C TRP A 57 6.48 10.11 -0.27
N ARG A 58 5.75 9.04 -0.02
CA ARG A 58 5.54 8.48 1.30
C ARG A 58 5.83 6.98 1.28
N LEU A 59 6.59 6.53 2.28
CA LEU A 59 6.90 5.12 2.47
C LEU A 59 5.85 4.47 3.39
N TRP A 60 5.40 3.30 2.98
CA TRP A 60 4.56 2.40 3.75
C TRP A 60 5.20 1.03 3.74
N VAL A 61 5.46 0.46 4.91
CA VAL A 61 5.87 -0.94 5.03
C VAL A 61 4.61 -1.79 5.06
N LEU A 62 4.54 -2.74 4.12
CA LEU A 62 3.43 -3.68 4.06
C LEU A 62 3.65 -4.76 5.12
N CYS A 63 2.67 -4.93 5.99
CA CYS A 63 2.68 -5.93 7.04
C CYS A 63 1.48 -6.86 6.88
N ASP A 64 1.68 -8.11 7.16
CA ASP A 64 0.62 -9.08 7.40
C ASP A 64 0.78 -9.68 8.80
N ARG A 65 -0.11 -10.54 9.19
CA ARG A 65 -0.03 -11.29 10.43
C ARG A 65 -0.74 -12.62 10.30
N GLU A 66 -0.46 -13.51 11.22
CA GLU A 66 -1.20 -14.77 11.34
C GLU A 66 -2.71 -14.52 11.55
N PRO A 67 -3.57 -15.33 10.91
CA PRO A 67 -5.02 -15.21 11.04
C PRO A 67 -5.49 -15.30 12.49
N VAL A 68 -6.37 -14.40 12.89
CA VAL A 68 -7.00 -14.42 14.22
C VAL A 68 -8.11 -15.47 14.24
N GLN A 69 -8.10 -16.36 15.24
CA GLN A 69 -9.07 -17.45 15.34
C GLN A 69 -10.47 -16.96 15.76
N ASN A 70 -10.52 -15.93 16.61
CA ASN A 70 -11.77 -15.38 17.14
C ASN A 70 -11.83 -13.89 16.86
N TRP A 71 -12.80 -13.48 16.07
CA TRP A 71 -13.03 -12.07 15.74
C TRP A 71 -14.03 -11.38 16.69
N VAL A 72 -14.72 -12.17 17.50
CA VAL A 72 -15.80 -11.68 18.38
C VAL A 72 -15.46 -11.96 19.83
N GLN A 73 -15.59 -10.94 20.68
CA GLN A 73 -15.49 -11.06 22.13
C GLN A 73 -16.63 -10.26 22.80
N GLY A 74 -17.62 -10.96 23.35
CA GLY A 74 -18.79 -10.31 23.93
C GLY A 74 -19.57 -9.50 22.91
N ARG A 75 -19.51 -8.18 23.03
CA ARG A 75 -20.17 -7.23 22.11
C ARG A 75 -19.20 -6.50 21.18
N VAL A 76 -17.98 -6.93 21.13
CA VAL A 76 -16.92 -6.35 20.26
C VAL A 76 -16.63 -7.31 19.14
N VAL A 77 -16.58 -6.82 17.90
CA VAL A 77 -16.20 -7.56 16.71
C VAL A 77 -15.09 -6.82 15.98
N LEU A 78 -14.11 -7.57 15.43
CA LEU A 78 -13.09 -7.06 14.54
C LEU A 78 -13.58 -7.18 13.10
N LEU A 79 -13.29 -6.16 12.28
CA LEU A 79 -13.62 -6.11 10.86
C LEU A 79 -12.41 -5.68 10.04
N GLY A 80 -12.36 -6.08 8.77
CA GLY A 80 -11.34 -5.67 7.81
C GLY A 80 -9.91 -5.93 8.31
N ASP A 81 -9.02 -4.98 8.15
CA ASP A 81 -7.61 -5.11 8.53
C ASP A 81 -7.40 -5.39 10.03
N ALA A 82 -8.37 -5.04 10.89
CA ALA A 82 -8.32 -5.40 12.30
C ALA A 82 -8.47 -6.91 12.52
N ALA A 83 -9.22 -7.60 11.67
CA ALA A 83 -9.44 -9.04 11.72
C ALA A 83 -8.44 -9.80 10.83
N HIS A 84 -8.29 -9.37 9.57
CA HIS A 84 -7.57 -10.09 8.51
C HIS A 84 -6.77 -9.14 7.61
N PRO A 85 -5.72 -8.45 8.13
CA PRO A 85 -4.88 -7.61 7.30
C PRO A 85 -4.29 -8.44 6.16
N MET A 86 -4.33 -7.90 4.95
CA MET A 86 -3.83 -8.57 3.77
C MET A 86 -2.91 -7.67 2.96
N LEU A 87 -1.97 -8.29 2.27
CA LEU A 87 -1.12 -7.58 1.33
C LEU A 87 -1.96 -7.07 0.14
N GLN A 88 -1.64 -5.89 -0.33
CA GLN A 88 -2.46 -5.13 -1.30
C GLN A 88 -2.51 -5.72 -2.73
N TYR A 89 -1.83 -6.81 -3.01
CA TYR A 89 -1.64 -7.34 -4.37
C TYR A 89 -2.93 -7.67 -5.12
N MET A 90 -3.96 -8.07 -4.41
CA MET A 90 -5.28 -8.38 -4.98
C MET A 90 -6.24 -7.20 -4.97
N ALA A 91 -5.88 -6.08 -4.32
CA ALA A 91 -6.71 -4.89 -4.16
C ALA A 91 -8.12 -5.19 -3.57
N GLN A 92 -8.24 -6.21 -2.73
CA GLN A 92 -9.53 -6.71 -2.21
C GLN A 92 -9.82 -6.30 -0.76
N GLY A 93 -8.86 -5.68 -0.04
CA GLY A 93 -9.01 -5.39 1.39
C GLY A 93 -10.31 -4.63 1.72
N ALA A 94 -10.61 -3.57 0.95
CA ALA A 94 -11.83 -2.79 1.17
C ALA A 94 -13.11 -3.58 0.86
N CYS A 95 -13.11 -4.45 -0.16
CA CYS A 95 -14.25 -5.29 -0.50
C CYS A 95 -14.52 -6.31 0.61
N MET A 96 -13.48 -6.99 1.09
CA MET A 96 -13.58 -7.94 2.20
C MET A 96 -14.09 -7.27 3.48
N ALA A 97 -13.59 -6.08 3.80
CA ALA A 97 -14.08 -5.33 4.97
C ALA A 97 -15.57 -4.93 4.86
N MET A 98 -16.08 -4.69 3.65
CA MET A 98 -17.51 -4.46 3.42
C MET A 98 -18.33 -5.74 3.57
N GLU A 99 -17.81 -6.87 3.12
CA GLU A 99 -18.44 -8.18 3.27
C GLU A 99 -18.52 -8.60 4.74
N ASP A 100 -17.54 -8.30 5.55
CA ASP A 100 -17.56 -8.57 7.00
C ASP A 100 -18.70 -7.84 7.73
N ALA A 101 -19.23 -6.77 7.16
CA ALA A 101 -20.28 -5.96 7.78
C ALA A 101 -21.70 -6.45 7.51
N VAL A 102 -21.88 -7.52 6.71
CA VAL A 102 -23.16 -8.11 6.34
C VAL A 102 -23.45 -9.38 7.14
#